data_9fb8417536f9f9147e135fa95b044720
#
_entry.id   9fb8417536f9f9147e135fa95b044720
#
_cell.length_a   1.000
_cell.length_b   1.000
_cell.length_c   1.000
_cell.angle_alpha   90.00
_cell.angle_beta   90.00
_cell.angle_gamma   90.00
#
_symmetry.space_group_name_H-M   'P 1'
#
loop_
_entity.id
_entity.type
_entity.pdbx_description
1 polymer ?
#
loop_
_entity_poly.entity_id
_entity_poly.type
_entity_poly.pdbx_seq_one_letter_code
_entity_poly.pdbx_strand_id
1 'polypeptide(L)'
;CSFSSSPVGEWKDKIDAYLDALIKELKALGRMAGERKPDTVYVGGGTPTTLEAGQLDRLLGTIRNCFDLSELKEFTVEAGRPDSITREKLEVIRRYPVTRISVNPQTMQQKTLDLVGRKHTVEEVERIFCMARKLGFDNINMDLIAGLPGETRVDMQDTLRRIKALAPDSLTVHALAIKRAAKFGQEGRTMDLHSEISGMVEDAAECAEEMGLKTFSSEIGQMVEDGAAAARRMGLLPYYLYRQKNIAGNFENVGYAEVDKAGIYNILIMEEKQTILAAGAGASTKLVLPEKIQTAGAGTKIVLPEKMTLENGKTTNLIRIENVKNITEYISRIDEMIERKGEWLWH
;
A
#
# COMPACT_ATOMS: atom_id res chain seq x y z
N CYS A 1 13.01 1.96 1.76
CA CYS A 1 11.57 2.23 1.86
C CYS A 1 11.34 3.60 2.47
N SER A 2 10.48 4.40 1.88
CA SER A 2 10.18 5.77 2.33
C SER A 2 9.05 5.84 3.36
N PHE A 3 8.42 4.73 3.65
CA PHE A 3 7.41 4.64 4.71
C PHE A 3 8.10 4.47 6.06
N SER A 4 7.47 4.98 7.13
CA SER A 4 7.94 4.72 8.49
C SER A 4 7.91 3.20 8.70
N SER A 5 9.07 2.58 8.65
CA SER A 5 9.24 1.15 8.86
C SER A 5 10.15 0.96 10.06
N SER A 6 9.71 0.11 10.98
CA SER A 6 10.56 -0.34 12.07
C SER A 6 11.12 -1.72 11.70
N PRO A 7 12.45 -1.92 11.77
CA PRO A 7 13.03 -3.24 11.50
C PRO A 7 12.44 -4.29 12.44
N VAL A 8 11.94 -5.39 11.89
CA VAL A 8 11.29 -6.45 12.67
C VAL A 8 12.20 -6.99 13.79
N GLY A 9 13.52 -7.01 13.57
CA GLY A 9 14.49 -7.47 14.57
C GLY A 9 14.47 -6.67 15.87
N GLU A 10 14.16 -5.37 15.82
CA GLU A 10 14.08 -4.50 17.01
C GLU A 10 12.75 -4.68 17.77
N TRP A 11 11.74 -5.27 17.15
CA TRP A 11 10.38 -5.36 17.65
C TRP A 11 9.89 -6.77 17.87
N LYS A 12 10.73 -7.79 17.63
CA LYS A 12 10.36 -9.20 17.71
C LYS A 12 9.71 -9.56 19.05
N ASP A 13 10.25 -9.02 20.13
CA ASP A 13 9.75 -9.26 21.50
C ASP A 13 8.43 -8.53 21.80
N LYS A 14 8.01 -7.59 20.95
CA LYS A 14 6.79 -6.79 21.14
C LYS A 14 5.66 -7.16 20.17
N ILE A 15 5.90 -8.10 19.25
CA ILE A 15 4.90 -8.46 18.22
C ILE A 15 3.60 -8.95 18.86
N ASP A 16 3.68 -9.81 19.88
CA ASP A 16 2.47 -10.32 20.54
C ASP A 16 1.72 -9.23 21.29
N ALA A 17 2.42 -8.35 22.00
CA ALA A 17 1.80 -7.20 22.67
C ALA A 17 1.17 -6.23 21.67
N TYR A 18 1.83 -6.02 20.53
CA TYR A 18 1.27 -5.23 19.43
C TYR A 18 0.01 -5.88 18.85
N LEU A 19 0.04 -7.18 18.62
CA LEU A 19 -1.11 -7.94 18.13
C LEU A 19 -2.28 -7.92 19.12
N ASP A 20 -2.01 -8.00 20.42
CA ASP A 20 -3.03 -7.85 21.46
C ASP A 20 -3.70 -6.49 21.42
N ALA A 21 -2.93 -5.42 21.30
CA ALA A 21 -3.44 -4.06 21.15
C ALA A 21 -4.27 -3.90 19.85
N LEU A 22 -3.76 -4.40 18.72
CA LEU A 22 -4.46 -4.38 17.44
C LEU A 22 -5.79 -5.14 17.50
N ILE A 23 -5.81 -6.31 18.13
CA ILE A 23 -7.03 -7.11 18.33
C ILE A 23 -8.03 -6.36 19.21
N LYS A 24 -7.57 -5.70 20.26
CA LYS A 24 -8.42 -4.86 21.12
C LYS A 24 -9.09 -3.73 20.31
N GLU A 25 -8.31 -3.07 19.45
CA GLU A 25 -8.83 -2.02 18.56
C GLU A 25 -9.82 -2.58 17.54
N LEU A 26 -9.51 -3.70 16.87
CA LEU A 26 -10.42 -4.34 15.92
C LEU A 26 -11.76 -4.73 16.54
N LYS A 27 -11.76 -5.26 17.78
CA LYS A 27 -12.99 -5.56 18.52
C LYS A 27 -13.79 -4.31 18.84
N ALA A 28 -13.14 -3.20 19.18
CA ALA A 28 -13.79 -1.92 19.40
C ALA A 28 -14.39 -1.38 18.09
N LEU A 29 -13.64 -1.39 16.99
CA LEU A 29 -14.12 -0.98 15.68
C LEU A 29 -15.30 -1.83 15.18
N GLY A 30 -15.28 -3.14 15.43
CA GLY A 30 -16.40 -4.01 15.09
C GLY A 30 -17.69 -3.60 15.84
N ARG A 31 -17.59 -3.26 17.13
CA ARG A 31 -18.74 -2.72 17.88
C ARG A 31 -19.20 -1.35 17.36
N MET A 32 -18.26 -0.49 16.99
CA MET A 32 -18.55 0.83 16.40
C MET A 32 -19.21 0.72 15.02
N ALA A 33 -18.81 -0.26 14.23
CA ALA A 33 -19.41 -0.52 12.93
C ALA A 33 -20.87 -0.96 13.03
N GLY A 34 -21.25 -1.61 14.15
CA GLY A 34 -22.61 -2.13 14.36
C GLY A 34 -22.99 -3.12 13.26
N GLU A 35 -24.14 -2.90 12.62
CA GLU A 35 -24.65 -3.77 11.54
C GLU A 35 -24.06 -3.44 10.15
N ARG A 36 -23.15 -2.47 10.07
CA ARG A 36 -22.54 -2.08 8.79
C ARG A 36 -21.61 -3.17 8.30
N LYS A 37 -21.79 -3.57 7.05
CA LYS A 37 -20.95 -4.57 6.38
C LYS A 37 -19.84 -3.88 5.59
N PRO A 38 -18.58 -4.30 5.70
CA PRO A 38 -17.53 -3.74 4.89
C PRO A 38 -17.63 -4.21 3.43
N ASP A 39 -17.45 -3.29 2.49
CA ASP A 39 -17.25 -3.63 1.08
C ASP A 39 -15.89 -4.27 0.84
N THR A 40 -14.87 -3.78 1.57
CA THR A 40 -13.50 -4.24 1.42
C THR A 40 -12.81 -4.39 2.78
N VAL A 41 -11.92 -5.37 2.86
CA VAL A 41 -10.94 -5.51 3.96
C VAL A 41 -9.54 -5.51 3.37
N TYR A 42 -8.66 -4.71 3.93
CA TYR A 42 -7.28 -4.61 3.47
C TYR A 42 -6.30 -4.76 4.65
N VAL A 43 -5.49 -5.80 4.61
CA VAL A 43 -4.43 -6.05 5.58
C VAL A 43 -3.10 -5.73 4.92
N GLY A 44 -2.56 -4.57 5.26
CA GLY A 44 -1.35 -4.03 4.65
C GLY A 44 -0.53 -3.19 5.63
N GLY A 45 0.30 -2.32 5.08
CA GLY A 45 1.14 -1.38 5.83
C GLY A 45 2.61 -1.76 5.82
N GLY A 46 3.09 -2.62 6.70
CA GLY A 46 4.44 -3.19 6.62
C GLY A 46 4.45 -4.43 5.72
N THR A 47 4.70 -5.56 6.32
CA THR A 47 4.60 -6.86 5.62
C THR A 47 3.83 -7.80 6.54
N PRO A 48 2.53 -8.02 6.35
CA PRO A 48 1.71 -8.88 7.20
C PRO A 48 2.28 -10.29 7.39
N THR A 49 2.97 -10.82 6.40
CA THR A 49 3.63 -12.13 6.47
C THR A 49 4.92 -12.14 7.29
N THR A 50 5.30 -11.03 7.93
CA THR A 50 6.30 -11.06 9.01
C THR A 50 5.76 -11.67 10.30
N LEU A 51 4.44 -11.68 10.46
CA LEU A 51 3.77 -12.44 11.51
C LEU A 51 3.99 -13.95 11.31
N GLU A 52 4.14 -14.69 12.40
CA GLU A 52 4.12 -16.15 12.34
C GLU A 52 2.73 -16.66 11.94
N ALA A 53 2.67 -17.89 11.45
CA ALA A 53 1.41 -18.46 10.94
C ALA A 53 0.26 -18.41 11.98
N GLY A 54 0.55 -18.73 13.23
CA GLY A 54 -0.42 -18.65 14.33
C GLY A 54 -0.87 -17.23 14.66
N GLN A 55 0.05 -16.25 14.57
CA GLN A 55 -0.26 -14.83 14.78
C GLN A 55 -1.13 -14.29 13.63
N LEU A 56 -0.83 -14.70 12.39
CA LEU A 56 -1.60 -14.33 11.21
C LEU A 56 -3.02 -14.93 11.28
N ASP A 57 -3.14 -16.19 11.68
CA ASP A 57 -4.43 -16.87 11.90
C ASP A 57 -5.27 -16.14 12.96
N ARG A 58 -4.64 -15.73 14.06
CA ARG A 58 -5.27 -14.96 15.13
C ARG A 58 -5.78 -13.59 14.63
N LEU A 59 -5.01 -12.87 13.81
CA LEU A 59 -5.40 -11.60 13.23
C LEU A 59 -6.59 -11.75 12.27
N LEU A 60 -6.48 -12.64 11.29
CA LEU A 60 -7.52 -12.86 10.28
C LEU A 60 -8.81 -13.42 10.90
N GLY A 61 -8.67 -14.33 11.90
CA GLY A 61 -9.78 -14.84 12.68
C GLY A 61 -10.51 -13.75 13.47
N THR A 62 -9.76 -12.79 14.04
CA THR A 62 -10.35 -11.64 14.72
C THR A 62 -11.15 -10.77 13.76
N ILE A 63 -10.61 -10.46 12.58
CA ILE A 63 -11.33 -9.67 11.57
C ILE A 63 -12.63 -10.37 11.19
N ARG A 64 -12.59 -11.66 10.87
CA ARG A 64 -13.78 -12.44 10.51
C ARG A 64 -14.83 -12.46 11.61
N ASN A 65 -14.41 -12.48 12.88
CA ASN A 65 -15.33 -12.55 14.02
C ASN A 65 -15.89 -11.18 14.43
N CYS A 66 -15.23 -10.08 14.08
CA CYS A 66 -15.64 -8.73 14.45
C CYS A 66 -16.52 -8.05 13.41
N PHE A 67 -16.49 -8.50 12.16
CA PHE A 67 -17.22 -7.86 11.05
C PHE A 67 -18.04 -8.89 10.28
N ASP A 68 -19.24 -8.50 9.85
CA ASP A 68 -20.04 -9.30 8.93
C ASP A 68 -19.47 -9.18 7.50
N LEU A 69 -18.79 -10.23 7.05
CA LEU A 69 -18.13 -10.30 5.75
C LEU A 69 -19.02 -10.92 4.66
N SER A 70 -20.33 -11.05 4.90
CA SER A 70 -21.25 -11.74 3.95
C SER A 70 -21.43 -11.02 2.62
N GLU A 71 -21.22 -9.72 2.56
CA GLU A 71 -21.31 -8.88 1.35
C GLU A 71 -19.95 -8.35 0.87
N LEU A 72 -18.88 -8.92 1.41
CA LEU A 72 -17.52 -8.49 1.11
C LEU A 72 -17.18 -8.69 -0.37
N LYS A 73 -16.73 -7.61 -1.01
CA LYS A 73 -16.32 -7.60 -2.43
C LYS A 73 -14.84 -7.92 -2.60
N GLU A 74 -14.01 -7.50 -1.64
CA GLU A 74 -12.57 -7.72 -1.66
C GLU A 74 -12.02 -7.92 -0.25
N PHE A 75 -11.21 -8.96 -0.07
CA PHE A 75 -10.32 -9.11 1.07
C PHE A 75 -8.89 -9.25 0.57
N THR A 76 -8.11 -8.19 0.70
CA THR A 76 -6.71 -8.18 0.31
C THR A 76 -5.80 -8.41 1.52
N VAL A 77 -4.81 -9.27 1.36
CA VAL A 77 -3.66 -9.41 2.26
C VAL A 77 -2.38 -9.12 1.47
N GLU A 78 -1.65 -8.07 1.88
CA GLU A 78 -0.30 -7.83 1.36
C GLU A 78 0.65 -8.90 1.89
N ALA A 79 0.81 -10.00 1.18
CA ALA A 79 1.84 -10.97 1.53
C ALA A 79 3.24 -10.35 1.37
N GLY A 80 3.36 -9.43 0.41
CA GLY A 80 4.44 -8.44 0.31
C GLY A 80 5.77 -9.08 -0.06
N ARG A 81 6.71 -9.16 0.88
CA ARG A 81 8.09 -9.59 0.62
C ARG A 81 8.20 -11.10 0.46
N PRO A 82 8.75 -11.62 -0.65
CA PRO A 82 8.92 -13.06 -0.87
C PRO A 82 9.63 -13.79 0.27
N ASP A 83 10.68 -13.19 0.86
CA ASP A 83 11.44 -13.77 1.97
C ASP A 83 10.63 -13.98 3.28
N SER A 84 9.47 -13.37 3.40
CA SER A 84 8.57 -13.53 4.55
C SER A 84 7.42 -14.50 4.31
N ILE A 85 7.22 -14.93 3.06
CA ILE A 85 6.10 -15.80 2.65
C ILE A 85 6.50 -17.25 2.78
N THR A 86 5.74 -18.02 3.57
CA THR A 86 5.87 -19.47 3.67
C THR A 86 4.61 -20.16 3.19
N ARG A 87 4.74 -21.46 2.87
CA ARG A 87 3.58 -22.30 2.51
C ARG A 87 2.52 -22.27 3.62
N GLU A 88 2.94 -22.46 4.86
CA GLU A 88 2.07 -22.47 6.02
C GLU A 88 1.27 -21.17 6.18
N LYS A 89 1.92 -20.01 5.98
CA LYS A 89 1.26 -18.70 6.04
C LYS A 89 0.24 -18.53 4.91
N LEU A 90 0.56 -18.98 3.69
CA LEU A 90 -0.40 -18.97 2.59
C LEU A 90 -1.59 -19.90 2.86
N GLU A 91 -1.36 -21.07 3.43
CA GLU A 91 -2.43 -22.01 3.84
C GLU A 91 -3.33 -21.39 4.92
N VAL A 92 -2.74 -20.64 5.88
CA VAL A 92 -3.52 -19.86 6.86
C VAL A 92 -4.39 -18.82 6.16
N ILE A 93 -3.83 -18.01 5.26
CA ILE A 93 -4.57 -16.97 4.52
C ILE A 93 -5.76 -17.61 3.76
N ARG A 94 -5.58 -18.79 3.16
CA ARG A 94 -6.64 -19.50 2.42
C ARG A 94 -7.80 -20.01 3.28
N ARG A 95 -7.67 -20.09 4.61
CA ARG A 95 -8.78 -20.45 5.52
C ARG A 95 -9.82 -19.33 5.67
N TYR A 96 -9.48 -18.13 5.23
CA TYR A 96 -10.30 -16.93 5.30
C TYR A 96 -10.80 -16.53 3.92
N PRO A 97 -11.86 -15.69 3.81
CA PRO A 97 -12.39 -15.26 2.52
C PRO A 97 -11.49 -14.24 1.81
N VAL A 98 -10.18 -14.47 1.85
CA VAL A 98 -9.19 -13.63 1.17
C VAL A 98 -9.28 -13.85 -0.32
N THR A 99 -9.62 -12.79 -1.05
CA THR A 99 -9.83 -12.81 -2.50
C THR A 99 -8.60 -12.35 -3.27
N ARG A 100 -7.68 -11.60 -2.62
CA ARG A 100 -6.51 -11.02 -3.28
C ARG A 100 -5.29 -11.04 -2.37
N ILE A 101 -4.14 -11.38 -2.93
CA ILE A 101 -2.84 -11.23 -2.25
C ILE A 101 -1.88 -10.42 -3.11
N SER A 102 -0.79 -9.93 -2.52
CA SER A 102 0.32 -9.37 -3.27
C SER A 102 1.61 -10.15 -3.03
N VAL A 103 2.40 -10.32 -4.08
CA VAL A 103 3.78 -10.82 -4.03
C VAL A 103 4.66 -9.80 -4.73
N ASN A 104 5.43 -9.02 -3.95
CA ASN A 104 6.04 -7.78 -4.44
C ASN A 104 7.56 -7.94 -4.68
N PRO A 105 8.00 -8.28 -5.89
CA PRO A 105 9.43 -8.43 -6.21
C PRO A 105 10.16 -7.09 -6.21
N GLN A 106 9.53 -6.02 -6.61
CA GLN A 106 10.04 -4.70 -6.94
C GLN A 106 10.85 -4.69 -8.24
N THR A 107 11.67 -5.69 -8.49
CA THR A 107 12.43 -5.97 -9.70
C THR A 107 12.74 -7.46 -9.80
N MET A 108 13.09 -7.93 -10.98
CA MET A 108 13.59 -9.28 -11.23
C MET A 108 15.09 -9.26 -11.59
N GLN A 109 15.82 -8.25 -11.08
CA GLN A 109 17.26 -8.12 -11.25
C GLN A 109 17.96 -8.38 -9.91
N GLN A 110 18.66 -9.54 -9.79
CA GLN A 110 19.32 -9.93 -8.53
C GLN A 110 20.31 -8.88 -8.04
N LYS A 111 21.14 -8.33 -8.95
CA LYS A 111 22.11 -7.28 -8.64
C LYS A 111 21.45 -6.07 -7.93
N THR A 112 20.24 -5.72 -8.37
CA THR A 112 19.49 -4.58 -7.80
C THR A 112 18.85 -4.95 -6.47
N LEU A 113 18.28 -6.16 -6.34
CA LEU A 113 17.76 -6.65 -5.06
C LEU A 113 18.83 -6.60 -3.97
N ASP A 114 20.04 -7.05 -4.29
CA ASP A 114 21.19 -7.04 -3.37
C ASP A 114 21.59 -5.60 -3.02
N LEU A 115 21.65 -4.71 -4.02
CA LEU A 115 21.99 -3.29 -3.83
C LEU A 115 20.99 -2.55 -2.92
N VAL A 116 19.70 -2.80 -3.09
CA VAL A 116 18.64 -2.16 -2.28
C VAL A 116 18.35 -2.88 -0.96
N GLY A 117 19.15 -3.89 -0.62
CA GLY A 117 19.06 -4.62 0.65
C GLY A 117 17.84 -5.53 0.77
N ARG A 118 17.33 -6.04 -0.36
CA ARG A 118 16.32 -7.08 -0.38
C ARG A 118 16.98 -8.44 -0.16
N LYS A 119 16.42 -9.26 0.75
CA LYS A 119 17.03 -10.54 1.11
C LYS A 119 16.57 -11.71 0.23
N HIS A 120 15.48 -11.53 -0.53
CA HIS A 120 14.96 -12.56 -1.40
C HIS A 120 15.70 -12.61 -2.74
N THR A 121 15.67 -13.76 -3.36
CA THR A 121 16.20 -13.97 -4.72
C THR A 121 15.08 -13.94 -5.76
N VAL A 122 15.46 -13.78 -7.02
CA VAL A 122 14.52 -13.84 -8.16
C VAL A 122 13.84 -15.21 -8.23
N GLU A 123 14.57 -16.29 -8.00
CA GLU A 123 14.06 -17.66 -7.97
C GLU A 123 13.05 -17.86 -6.83
N GLU A 124 13.25 -17.19 -5.68
CA GLU A 124 12.28 -17.21 -4.59
C GLU A 124 10.98 -16.53 -4.97
N VAL A 125 11.03 -15.40 -5.68
CA VAL A 125 9.82 -14.74 -6.21
C VAL A 125 9.03 -15.71 -7.07
N GLU A 126 9.67 -16.34 -8.05
CA GLU A 126 9.05 -17.30 -8.98
C GLU A 126 8.46 -18.49 -8.22
N ARG A 127 9.24 -19.08 -7.30
CA ARG A 127 8.81 -20.19 -6.47
C ARG A 127 7.59 -19.86 -5.60
N ILE A 128 7.59 -18.69 -4.95
CA ILE A 128 6.50 -18.25 -4.09
C ILE A 128 5.25 -17.98 -4.92
N PHE A 129 5.38 -17.31 -6.07
CA PHE A 129 4.26 -17.06 -6.96
C PHE A 129 3.61 -18.37 -7.43
N CYS A 130 4.42 -19.33 -7.91
CA CYS A 130 3.93 -20.65 -8.31
C CYS A 130 3.29 -21.42 -7.15
N MET A 131 3.84 -21.28 -5.94
CA MET A 131 3.26 -21.91 -4.74
C MET A 131 1.90 -21.30 -4.40
N ALA A 132 1.76 -19.98 -4.46
CA ALA A 132 0.48 -19.31 -4.24
C ALA A 132 -0.58 -19.76 -5.27
N ARG A 133 -0.22 -19.83 -6.55
CA ARG A 133 -1.11 -20.39 -7.60
C ARG A 133 -1.55 -21.81 -7.30
N LYS A 134 -0.62 -22.69 -6.92
CA LYS A 134 -0.92 -24.09 -6.54
C LYS A 134 -1.83 -24.20 -5.33
N LEU A 135 -1.82 -23.24 -4.43
CA LEU A 135 -2.74 -23.15 -3.29
C LEU A 135 -4.09 -22.52 -3.65
N GLY A 136 -4.31 -22.17 -4.92
CA GLY A 136 -5.58 -21.69 -5.43
C GLY A 136 -5.81 -20.18 -5.29
N PHE A 137 -4.74 -19.37 -5.11
CA PHE A 137 -4.87 -17.92 -5.23
C PHE A 137 -5.00 -17.55 -6.71
N ASP A 138 -6.10 -16.93 -7.07
CA ASP A 138 -6.49 -16.56 -8.44
C ASP A 138 -6.54 -15.03 -8.65
N ASN A 139 -6.13 -14.25 -7.65
CA ASN A 139 -5.91 -12.81 -7.77
C ASN A 139 -4.62 -12.44 -7.03
N ILE A 140 -3.51 -12.43 -7.77
CA ILE A 140 -2.18 -12.11 -7.26
C ILE A 140 -1.68 -10.84 -7.94
N ASN A 141 -1.42 -9.80 -7.12
CA ASN A 141 -0.77 -8.58 -7.57
C ASN A 141 0.75 -8.68 -7.44
N MET A 142 1.46 -8.04 -8.36
CA MET A 142 2.90 -7.83 -8.24
C MET A 142 3.24 -6.36 -8.37
N ASP A 143 4.10 -5.84 -7.47
CA ASP A 143 4.57 -4.46 -7.52
C ASP A 143 5.97 -4.40 -8.11
N LEU A 144 6.18 -3.46 -9.03
CA LEU A 144 7.48 -3.11 -9.63
C LEU A 144 7.82 -1.65 -9.37
N ILE A 145 9.12 -1.35 -9.33
CA ILE A 145 9.61 0.02 -9.20
C ILE A 145 10.50 0.34 -10.41
N ALA A 146 10.12 1.34 -11.19
CA ALA A 146 10.92 1.90 -12.26
C ALA A 146 11.93 2.91 -11.69
N GLY A 147 13.18 2.86 -12.15
CA GLY A 147 14.24 3.77 -11.75
C GLY A 147 14.97 3.35 -10.47
N LEU A 148 15.02 2.07 -10.14
CA LEU A 148 15.84 1.57 -9.05
C LEU A 148 17.34 1.81 -9.34
N PRO A 149 18.16 2.07 -8.30
CA PRO A 149 19.58 2.36 -8.47
C PRO A 149 20.30 1.28 -9.26
N GLY A 150 21.06 1.68 -10.28
CA GLY A 150 21.83 0.78 -11.14
C GLY A 150 21.01 0.00 -12.17
N GLU A 151 19.70 0.27 -12.31
CA GLU A 151 18.87 -0.31 -13.37
C GLU A 151 18.78 0.60 -14.57
N THR A 152 18.89 -0.03 -15.73
CA THR A 152 18.65 0.57 -17.05
C THR A 152 17.29 0.15 -17.59
N ARG A 153 16.84 0.80 -18.67
CA ARG A 153 15.63 0.38 -19.39
C ARG A 153 15.67 -1.10 -19.81
N VAL A 154 16.86 -1.62 -20.16
CA VAL A 154 17.03 -3.04 -20.54
C VAL A 154 16.75 -3.96 -19.36
N ASP A 155 17.20 -3.61 -18.16
CA ASP A 155 16.91 -4.35 -16.92
C ASP A 155 15.40 -4.37 -16.62
N MET A 156 14.72 -3.23 -16.82
CA MET A 156 13.26 -3.15 -16.66
C MET A 156 12.54 -4.03 -17.70
N GLN A 157 12.98 -4.05 -18.94
CA GLN A 157 12.40 -4.88 -19.99
C GLN A 157 12.58 -6.38 -19.69
N ASP A 158 13.73 -6.79 -19.17
CA ASP A 158 13.95 -8.18 -18.71
C ASP A 158 13.02 -8.51 -17.52
N THR A 159 12.91 -7.62 -16.55
CA THR A 159 11.97 -7.75 -15.43
C THR A 159 10.54 -7.96 -15.96
N LEU A 160 10.07 -7.11 -16.86
CA LEU A 160 8.72 -7.21 -17.45
C LEU A 160 8.49 -8.51 -18.24
N ARG A 161 9.53 -9.00 -18.93
CA ARG A 161 9.50 -10.30 -19.63
C ARG A 161 9.28 -11.46 -18.65
N ARG A 162 9.98 -11.47 -17.49
CA ARG A 162 9.83 -12.49 -16.44
C ARG A 162 8.49 -12.40 -15.76
N ILE A 163 8.01 -11.19 -15.44
CA ILE A 163 6.67 -10.97 -14.87
C ILE A 163 5.58 -11.47 -15.82
N LYS A 164 5.71 -11.19 -17.13
CA LYS A 164 4.77 -11.72 -18.12
C LYS A 164 4.72 -13.25 -18.14
N ALA A 165 5.84 -13.92 -17.94
CA ALA A 165 5.89 -15.39 -17.88
C ALA A 165 5.18 -15.95 -16.64
N LEU A 166 5.16 -15.21 -15.53
CA LEU A 166 4.42 -15.57 -14.31
C LEU A 166 2.91 -15.33 -14.46
N ALA A 167 2.50 -14.41 -15.33
CA ALA A 167 1.12 -14.04 -15.59
C ALA A 167 0.34 -13.67 -14.30
N PRO A 168 0.71 -12.56 -13.61
CA PRO A 168 -0.06 -12.06 -12.49
C PRO A 168 -1.41 -11.50 -12.97
N ASP A 169 -2.42 -11.49 -12.10
CA ASP A 169 -3.75 -10.96 -12.39
C ASP A 169 -3.78 -9.42 -12.29
N SER A 170 -2.84 -8.86 -11.59
CA SER A 170 -2.64 -7.41 -11.50
C SER A 170 -1.17 -7.04 -11.31
N LEU A 171 -0.82 -5.86 -11.80
CA LEU A 171 0.53 -5.31 -11.78
C LEU A 171 0.46 -3.86 -11.34
N THR A 172 1.31 -3.44 -10.40
CA THR A 172 1.49 -2.02 -10.08
C THR A 172 2.89 -1.60 -10.47
N VAL A 173 3.00 -0.54 -11.25
CA VAL A 173 4.29 0.06 -11.64
C VAL A 173 4.44 1.39 -10.90
N HIS A 174 5.42 1.43 -10.01
CA HIS A 174 5.79 2.61 -9.24
C HIS A 174 6.98 3.30 -9.89
N ALA A 175 6.96 4.63 -9.97
CA ALA A 175 8.18 5.39 -10.21
C ALA A 175 8.91 5.61 -8.88
N LEU A 176 10.24 5.47 -8.87
CA LEU A 176 11.04 5.64 -7.66
C LEU A 176 10.83 7.04 -7.07
N ALA A 177 10.46 7.09 -5.79
CA ALA A 177 10.41 8.32 -5.01
C ALA A 177 11.46 8.27 -3.89
N ILE A 178 12.40 9.21 -3.91
CA ILE A 178 13.44 9.33 -2.87
C ILE A 178 12.95 10.32 -1.82
N LYS A 179 12.68 9.82 -0.61
CA LYS A 179 12.31 10.68 0.54
C LYS A 179 13.53 10.89 1.44
N ARG A 180 13.69 12.13 1.98
CA ARG A 180 14.79 12.51 2.89
C ARG A 180 14.93 11.61 4.12
N ALA A 181 13.88 10.93 4.57
CA ALA A 181 13.89 10.03 5.72
C ALA A 181 14.23 8.57 5.39
N ALA A 182 14.49 8.23 4.12
CA ALA A 182 14.88 6.87 3.77
C ALA A 182 16.33 6.60 4.22
N LYS A 183 16.62 5.34 4.60
CA LYS A 183 17.97 4.89 5.00
C LYS A 183 19.04 5.24 3.95
N PHE A 184 18.69 5.22 2.68
CA PHE A 184 19.51 5.74 1.58
C PHE A 184 19.88 7.22 1.72
N GLY A 185 19.08 8.06 2.40
CA GLY A 185 19.37 9.46 2.66
C GLY A 185 20.22 9.70 3.92
N GLN A 186 20.36 8.70 4.80
CA GLN A 186 21.04 8.85 6.09
C GLN A 186 22.44 8.22 6.14
N GLU A 187 22.73 7.20 5.35
CA GLU A 187 23.98 6.42 5.46
C GLU A 187 25.13 6.87 4.53
N GLY A 188 25.02 8.02 3.84
CA GLY A 188 26.12 8.58 3.04
C GLY A 188 26.64 7.69 1.89
N ARG A 189 26.10 6.49 1.70
CA ARG A 189 26.42 5.61 0.55
C ARG A 189 25.77 6.06 -0.76
N THR A 190 24.96 7.09 -0.66
CA THR A 190 24.39 7.83 -1.79
C THR A 190 25.17 9.07 -2.11
N MET A 191 26.42 9.24 -1.59
CA MET A 191 27.15 10.48 -1.83
C MET A 191 27.28 10.78 -3.33
N ASP A 192 27.44 9.77 -4.18
CA ASP A 192 27.53 10.03 -5.62
C ASP A 192 26.15 10.32 -6.25
N LEU A 193 25.14 9.55 -5.92
CA LEU A 193 23.78 9.76 -6.47
C LEU A 193 23.05 10.93 -5.74
N HIS A 194 23.34 11.16 -4.46
CA HIS A 194 22.73 12.25 -3.68
C HIS A 194 23.46 13.57 -3.87
N SER A 195 24.78 13.57 -4.11
CA SER A 195 25.50 14.78 -4.53
C SER A 195 25.11 15.17 -5.94
N GLU A 196 24.92 14.22 -6.84
CA GLU A 196 24.37 14.48 -8.16
C GLU A 196 22.92 14.96 -8.10
N ILE A 197 22.04 14.36 -7.26
CA ILE A 197 20.63 14.75 -7.15
C ILE A 197 20.41 15.94 -6.18
N SER A 198 21.14 16.09 -5.10
CA SER A 198 20.95 17.18 -4.12
C SER A 198 21.66 18.46 -4.52
N GLY A 199 22.84 18.39 -5.10
CA GLY A 199 23.47 19.54 -5.77
C GLY A 199 22.64 20.01 -6.97
N MET A 200 21.99 19.07 -7.66
CA MET A 200 21.08 19.32 -8.76
C MET A 200 19.74 19.97 -8.35
N VAL A 201 19.32 19.83 -7.08
CA VAL A 201 18.04 20.41 -6.59
C VAL A 201 18.22 21.81 -6.01
N GLU A 202 19.37 22.17 -5.52
CA GLU A 202 19.64 23.51 -4.94
C GLU A 202 20.09 24.53 -6.02
N ASP A 203 20.77 24.07 -7.10
CA ASP A 203 21.16 24.91 -8.24
C ASP A 203 20.36 24.60 -9.53
N ALA A 204 19.30 23.83 -9.42
CA ALA A 204 18.67 23.08 -10.51
C ALA A 204 17.78 23.90 -11.47
N ALA A 205 17.58 25.17 -11.27
CA ALA A 205 16.84 25.97 -12.26
C ALA A 205 17.69 26.31 -13.50
N GLU A 206 18.99 26.47 -13.35
CA GLU A 206 19.89 26.84 -14.46
C GLU A 206 20.76 25.67 -14.98
N CYS A 207 21.18 24.73 -14.12
CA CYS A 207 21.98 23.56 -14.52
C CYS A 207 21.19 22.35 -15.03
N ALA A 208 19.88 22.26 -14.75
CA ALA A 208 19.01 21.18 -15.21
C ALA A 208 18.90 21.10 -16.76
N GLU A 209 19.29 22.15 -17.46
CA GLU A 209 19.35 22.15 -18.93
C GLU A 209 20.61 21.48 -19.49
N GLU A 210 21.69 21.39 -18.74
CA GLU A 210 22.96 20.92 -19.29
C GLU A 210 23.42 19.53 -18.86
N MET A 211 22.97 18.94 -17.76
CA MET A 211 23.52 17.63 -17.30
C MET A 211 22.46 16.67 -16.75
N GLY A 212 22.19 15.61 -17.47
CA GLY A 212 21.77 14.30 -16.90
C GLY A 212 20.36 14.14 -16.32
N LEU A 213 19.73 15.14 -15.71
CA LEU A 213 18.40 15.02 -15.09
C LEU A 213 17.29 14.80 -16.13
N LYS A 214 17.35 15.47 -17.27
CA LYS A 214 16.43 15.22 -18.38
C LYS A 214 16.59 13.79 -18.90
N THR A 215 17.82 13.27 -18.92
CA THR A 215 18.13 11.91 -19.36
C THR A 215 17.61 10.89 -18.36
N PHE A 216 17.88 11.04 -17.05
CA PHE A 216 17.41 10.15 -16.01
C PHE A 216 15.89 10.15 -15.86
N SER A 217 15.27 11.34 -15.85
CA SER A 217 13.81 11.48 -15.87
C SER A 217 13.21 10.88 -17.12
N SER A 218 13.84 11.06 -18.29
CA SER A 218 13.43 10.45 -19.56
C SER A 218 13.53 8.93 -19.53
N GLU A 219 14.58 8.37 -18.92
CA GLU A 219 14.77 6.92 -18.81
C GLU A 219 13.74 6.28 -17.87
N ILE A 220 13.46 6.88 -16.71
CA ILE A 220 12.37 6.43 -15.83
C ILE A 220 11.03 6.51 -16.55
N GLY A 221 10.78 7.59 -17.31
CA GLY A 221 9.59 7.73 -18.12
C GLY A 221 9.42 6.59 -19.13
N GLN A 222 10.49 6.22 -19.81
CA GLN A 222 10.50 5.10 -20.74
C GLN A 222 10.27 3.75 -20.02
N MET A 223 10.82 3.56 -18.81
CA MET A 223 10.56 2.35 -18.00
C MET A 223 9.09 2.26 -17.59
N VAL A 224 8.47 3.38 -17.19
CA VAL A 224 7.03 3.44 -16.85
C VAL A 224 6.17 3.15 -18.07
N GLU A 225 6.51 3.71 -19.25
CA GLU A 225 5.85 3.42 -20.52
C GLU A 225 5.99 1.95 -20.93
N ASP A 226 7.19 1.36 -20.77
CA ASP A 226 7.43 -0.06 -21.01
C ASP A 226 6.56 -0.92 -20.07
N GLY A 227 6.41 -0.51 -18.80
CA GLY A 227 5.51 -1.14 -17.84
C GLY A 227 4.05 -1.11 -18.29
N ALA A 228 3.56 0.06 -18.73
CA ALA A 228 2.21 0.22 -19.27
C ALA A 228 1.99 -0.61 -20.54
N ALA A 229 2.97 -0.66 -21.44
CA ALA A 229 2.92 -1.45 -22.65
C ALA A 229 2.94 -2.97 -22.34
N ALA A 230 3.73 -3.40 -21.34
CA ALA A 230 3.76 -4.78 -20.90
C ALA A 230 2.43 -5.20 -20.27
N ALA A 231 1.85 -4.36 -19.39
CA ALA A 231 0.53 -4.61 -18.80
C ALA A 231 -0.53 -4.81 -19.89
N ARG A 232 -0.59 -3.92 -20.88
CA ARG A 232 -1.51 -4.08 -22.02
C ARG A 232 -1.30 -5.37 -22.79
N ARG A 233 -0.04 -5.80 -23.03
CA ARG A 233 0.26 -7.09 -23.69
C ARG A 233 -0.13 -8.32 -22.85
N MET A 234 -0.33 -8.16 -21.54
CA MET A 234 -0.87 -9.17 -20.64
C MET A 234 -2.40 -9.10 -20.51
N GLY A 235 -3.07 -8.15 -21.17
CA GLY A 235 -4.52 -7.95 -21.07
C GLY A 235 -4.93 -7.15 -19.82
N LEU A 236 -3.98 -6.58 -19.10
CA LEU A 236 -4.24 -5.80 -17.90
C LEU A 236 -4.60 -4.35 -18.26
N LEU A 237 -5.69 -3.85 -17.69
CA LEU A 237 -6.18 -2.48 -17.89
C LEU A 237 -5.84 -1.60 -16.69
N PRO A 238 -5.54 -0.30 -16.89
CA PRO A 238 -5.33 0.61 -15.78
C PRO A 238 -6.65 0.79 -15.01
N TYR A 239 -6.61 0.70 -13.67
CA TYR A 239 -7.80 0.84 -12.84
C TYR A 239 -7.68 1.89 -11.74
N TYR A 240 -6.46 2.25 -11.33
CA TYR A 240 -6.22 3.38 -10.45
C TYR A 240 -4.84 3.97 -10.72
N LEU A 241 -4.70 5.24 -10.35
CA LEU A 241 -3.42 5.94 -10.37
C LEU A 241 -3.30 6.84 -9.14
N TYR A 242 -2.07 7.02 -8.67
CA TYR A 242 -1.80 8.01 -7.65
C TYR A 242 -0.43 8.64 -7.84
N ARG A 243 -0.32 9.91 -7.44
CA ARG A 243 0.93 10.66 -7.49
C ARG A 243 1.48 10.88 -6.08
N GLN A 244 2.71 10.46 -5.84
CA GLN A 244 3.42 10.79 -4.62
C GLN A 244 4.14 12.14 -4.75
N LYS A 245 4.27 12.87 -3.64
CA LYS A 245 5.16 14.03 -3.59
C LYS A 245 6.61 13.56 -3.70
N ASN A 246 7.45 14.32 -4.44
CA ASN A 246 8.89 14.05 -4.64
C ASN A 246 9.21 12.78 -5.46
N ILE A 247 8.40 12.45 -6.46
CA ILE A 247 8.76 11.49 -7.50
C ILE A 247 9.60 12.21 -8.56
N ALA A 248 10.71 11.60 -8.97
CA ALA A 248 11.47 12.06 -10.12
C ALA A 248 10.57 12.15 -11.37
N GLY A 249 10.58 13.28 -12.07
CA GLY A 249 9.78 13.48 -13.29
C GLY A 249 8.27 13.62 -13.11
N ASN A 250 7.76 13.74 -11.85
CA ASN A 250 6.32 13.84 -11.57
C ASN A 250 5.47 12.70 -12.14
N PHE A 251 6.02 11.52 -12.32
CA PHE A 251 5.30 10.37 -12.84
C PHE A 251 4.21 9.88 -11.89
N GLU A 252 3.23 9.19 -12.44
CA GLU A 252 2.15 8.57 -11.68
C GLU A 252 2.46 7.10 -11.45
N ASN A 253 2.10 6.59 -10.28
CA ASN A 253 2.07 5.17 -10.00
C ASN A 253 0.74 4.63 -10.51
N VAL A 254 0.77 3.60 -11.34
CA VAL A 254 -0.42 3.06 -11.99
C VAL A 254 -0.59 1.60 -11.66
N GLY A 255 -1.79 1.24 -11.22
CA GLY A 255 -2.21 -0.14 -11.07
C GLY A 255 -2.96 -0.63 -12.30
N TYR A 256 -2.58 -1.80 -12.79
CA TYR A 256 -3.17 -2.50 -13.92
C TYR A 256 -3.73 -3.84 -13.45
N ALA A 257 -4.89 -4.23 -13.92
CA ALA A 257 -5.50 -5.52 -13.57
C ALA A 257 -6.30 -6.11 -14.73
N GLU A 258 -6.53 -7.41 -14.68
CA GLU A 258 -7.59 -8.04 -15.47
C GLU A 258 -8.95 -7.45 -15.06
N VAL A 259 -9.92 -7.52 -15.97
CA VAL A 259 -11.30 -7.20 -15.64
C VAL A 259 -11.73 -8.12 -14.48
N ASP A 260 -12.40 -7.58 -13.47
CA ASP A 260 -12.83 -8.29 -12.25
C ASP A 260 -11.71 -8.64 -11.23
N LYS A 261 -10.46 -8.30 -11.50
CA LYS A 261 -9.32 -8.49 -10.57
C LYS A 261 -8.74 -7.19 -10.04
N ALA A 262 -9.35 -6.05 -10.37
CA ALA A 262 -8.94 -4.75 -9.88
C ALA A 262 -9.04 -4.66 -8.35
N GLY A 263 -8.08 -4.00 -7.72
CA GLY A 263 -8.10 -3.77 -6.28
C GLY A 263 -9.14 -2.69 -5.94
N ILE A 264 -10.32 -3.11 -5.47
CA ILE A 264 -11.44 -2.22 -5.13
C ILE A 264 -11.04 -1.25 -4.02
N TYR A 265 -10.33 -1.74 -2.99
CA TYR A 265 -9.81 -0.90 -1.92
C TYR A 265 -8.95 0.24 -2.45
N ASN A 266 -8.09 -0.02 -3.44
CA ASN A 266 -7.22 1.00 -4.02
C ASN A 266 -8.03 2.11 -4.71
N ILE A 267 -9.13 1.77 -5.35
CA ILE A 267 -10.06 2.74 -5.95
C ILE A 267 -10.72 3.57 -4.85
N LEU A 268 -11.30 2.90 -3.87
CA LEU A 268 -12.10 3.54 -2.81
C LEU A 268 -11.27 4.50 -1.94
N ILE A 269 -10.02 4.15 -1.61
CA ILE A 269 -9.15 5.02 -0.82
C ILE A 269 -8.76 6.30 -1.56
N MET A 270 -8.67 6.24 -2.90
CA MET A 270 -8.34 7.40 -3.75
C MET A 270 -9.55 8.30 -4.00
N GLU A 271 -10.73 7.72 -4.11
CA GLU A 271 -11.96 8.47 -4.34
C GLU A 271 -12.47 9.23 -3.11
N GLU A 272 -12.06 8.82 -1.90
CA GLU A 272 -12.49 9.40 -0.61
C GLU A 272 -14.01 9.52 -0.46
N LYS A 273 -14.77 8.58 -1.07
CA LYS A 273 -16.24 8.55 -1.03
C LYS A 273 -16.82 7.66 0.06
N GLN A 274 -16.01 6.79 0.63
CA GLN A 274 -16.40 5.85 1.66
C GLN A 274 -15.61 6.06 2.94
N THR A 275 -16.27 5.79 4.07
CA THR A 275 -15.60 5.72 5.37
C THR A 275 -14.67 4.52 5.41
N ILE A 276 -13.46 4.74 5.89
CA ILE A 276 -12.45 3.71 6.11
C ILE A 276 -12.15 3.62 7.59
N LEU A 277 -12.48 2.49 8.21
CA LEU A 277 -12.07 2.17 9.57
C LEU A 277 -10.68 1.55 9.53
N ALA A 278 -9.72 2.17 10.18
CA ALA A 278 -8.34 1.71 10.17
C ALA A 278 -7.85 1.38 11.58
N ALA A 279 -7.12 0.27 11.72
CA ALA A 279 -6.51 -0.19 12.95
C ALA A 279 -5.01 -0.42 12.77
N GLY A 280 -4.24 -0.28 13.83
CA GLY A 280 -2.79 -0.47 13.86
C GLY A 280 -2.01 0.82 14.05
N ALA A 281 -0.72 0.69 14.37
CA ALA A 281 0.18 1.83 14.54
C ALA A 281 0.29 2.61 13.23
N GLY A 282 0.11 3.93 13.27
CA GLY A 282 0.13 4.82 12.12
C GLY A 282 -1.06 4.67 11.16
N ALA A 283 -2.07 3.90 11.51
CA ALA A 283 -3.29 3.77 10.72
C ALA A 283 -4.12 5.07 10.79
N SER A 284 -4.78 5.41 9.68
CA SER A 284 -5.62 6.61 9.56
C SER A 284 -7.05 6.21 9.20
N THR A 285 -7.95 6.33 10.16
CA THR A 285 -9.39 6.24 9.92
C THR A 285 -9.85 7.47 9.17
N LYS A 286 -10.60 7.29 8.09
CA LYS A 286 -11.19 8.35 7.29
C LYS A 286 -12.72 8.26 7.41
N LEU A 287 -13.35 9.26 7.96
CA LEU A 287 -14.81 9.37 8.04
C LEU A 287 -15.29 10.32 6.97
N VAL A 288 -16.15 9.84 6.10
CA VAL A 288 -16.88 10.66 5.15
C VAL A 288 -18.17 11.11 5.81
N LEU A 289 -18.35 12.42 5.97
CA LEU A 289 -19.56 12.97 6.56
C LEU A 289 -20.77 12.70 5.65
N PRO A 290 -21.96 12.46 6.24
CA PRO A 290 -23.16 12.16 5.47
C PRO A 290 -23.57 13.32 4.55
N GLU A 291 -24.26 13.00 3.49
CA GLU A 291 -24.84 14.00 2.60
C GLU A 291 -26.14 14.57 3.18
N LYS A 292 -26.28 15.89 3.17
CA LYS A 292 -27.54 16.57 3.51
C LYS A 292 -28.36 16.82 2.25
N ILE A 293 -29.61 16.39 2.27
CA ILE A 293 -30.58 16.72 1.21
C ILE A 293 -31.17 18.08 1.53
N GLN A 294 -30.90 19.08 0.69
CA GLN A 294 -31.55 20.37 0.71
C GLN A 294 -32.62 20.45 -0.38
N THR A 295 -33.80 20.94 -0.05
CA THR A 295 -34.83 21.24 -1.03
C THR A 295 -34.60 22.65 -1.57
N ALA A 296 -34.17 22.75 -2.81
CA ALA A 296 -34.16 24.04 -3.53
C ALA A 296 -35.58 24.34 -4.09
N GLY A 297 -35.85 25.60 -4.40
CA GLY A 297 -37.15 26.02 -4.93
C GLY A 297 -37.68 25.09 -6.03
N ALA A 298 -39.02 24.99 -6.12
CA ALA A 298 -39.75 24.10 -7.03
C ALA A 298 -39.58 22.58 -6.80
N GLY A 299 -39.21 22.15 -5.55
CA GLY A 299 -39.15 20.74 -5.19
C GLY A 299 -37.91 20.01 -5.65
N THR A 300 -36.92 20.70 -6.24
CA THR A 300 -35.65 20.09 -6.63
C THR A 300 -34.85 19.71 -5.37
N LYS A 301 -34.53 18.42 -5.23
CA LYS A 301 -33.65 17.91 -4.18
C LYS A 301 -32.22 18.08 -4.59
N ILE A 302 -31.44 18.84 -3.84
CA ILE A 302 -29.98 18.98 -4.02
C ILE A 302 -29.32 18.17 -2.90
N VAL A 303 -28.48 17.24 -3.28
CA VAL A 303 -27.66 16.45 -2.34
C VAL A 303 -26.34 17.18 -2.18
N LEU A 304 -26.05 17.66 -0.98
CA LEU A 304 -24.79 18.34 -0.66
C LEU A 304 -24.07 17.56 0.44
N PRO A 305 -22.76 17.33 0.32
CA PRO A 305 -22.01 16.73 1.42
C PRO A 305 -22.06 17.66 2.65
N GLU A 306 -22.28 17.07 3.82
CA GLU A 306 -22.11 17.80 5.08
C GLU A 306 -20.66 18.24 5.20
N LYS A 307 -20.43 19.51 5.47
CA LYS A 307 -19.09 20.08 5.62
C LYS A 307 -18.91 20.57 7.04
N MET A 308 -17.77 20.22 7.62
CA MET A 308 -17.31 20.75 8.89
C MET A 308 -16.25 21.82 8.63
N THR A 309 -16.28 22.90 9.40
CA THR A 309 -15.25 23.92 9.39
C THR A 309 -14.17 23.54 10.40
N LEU A 310 -12.95 23.38 9.93
CA LEU A 310 -11.76 23.13 10.76
C LEU A 310 -11.32 24.42 11.48
N GLU A 311 -10.50 24.30 12.53
CA GLU A 311 -9.95 25.44 13.28
C GLU A 311 -9.20 26.45 12.40
N ASN A 312 -8.63 26.00 11.29
CA ASN A 312 -7.94 26.86 10.31
C ASN A 312 -8.90 27.53 9.30
N GLY A 313 -10.21 27.47 9.51
CA GLY A 313 -11.24 28.06 8.65
C GLY A 313 -11.55 27.30 7.34
N LYS A 314 -10.86 26.19 7.07
CA LYS A 314 -11.15 25.36 5.89
C LYS A 314 -12.31 24.44 6.13
N THR A 315 -13.18 24.27 5.15
CA THR A 315 -14.29 23.31 5.20
C THR A 315 -13.90 21.97 4.59
N THR A 316 -14.30 20.89 5.24
CA THR A 316 -14.07 19.52 4.78
C THR A 316 -15.29 18.64 5.02
N ASN A 317 -15.51 17.65 4.18
CA ASN A 317 -16.45 16.55 4.38
C ASN A 317 -15.74 15.26 4.83
N LEU A 318 -14.42 15.33 5.07
CA LEU A 318 -13.60 14.19 5.45
C LEU A 318 -12.88 14.48 6.76
N ILE A 319 -13.11 13.62 7.76
CA ILE A 319 -12.41 13.66 9.04
C ILE A 319 -11.37 12.55 9.05
N ARG A 320 -10.16 12.86 9.50
CA ARG A 320 -9.07 11.90 9.66
C ARG A 320 -8.69 11.74 11.12
N ILE A 321 -8.71 10.49 11.60
CA ILE A 321 -8.32 10.14 12.96
C ILE A 321 -7.10 9.20 12.82
N GLU A 322 -5.93 9.70 13.20
CA GLU A 322 -4.68 8.98 13.05
C GLU A 322 -4.26 8.33 14.36
N ASN A 323 -3.83 7.08 14.29
CA ASN A 323 -3.13 6.42 15.38
C ASN A 323 -1.68 6.89 15.46
N VAL A 324 -1.09 6.82 16.64
CA VAL A 324 0.34 7.08 16.81
C VAL A 324 1.16 6.08 15.98
N LYS A 325 2.28 6.53 15.43
CA LYS A 325 3.12 5.72 14.53
C LYS A 325 4.08 4.80 15.29
N ASN A 326 4.52 5.23 16.47
CA ASN A 326 5.44 4.45 17.28
C ASN A 326 4.71 3.24 17.89
N ILE A 327 5.27 2.04 17.71
CA ILE A 327 4.66 0.78 18.14
C ILE A 327 4.51 0.73 19.66
N THR A 328 5.51 1.18 20.42
CA THR A 328 5.46 1.19 21.89
C THR A 328 4.38 2.15 22.41
N GLU A 329 4.29 3.33 21.82
CA GLU A 329 3.23 4.30 22.15
C GLU A 329 1.85 3.75 21.76
N TYR A 330 1.73 3.10 20.61
CA TYR A 330 0.49 2.48 20.18
C TYR A 330 0.01 1.43 21.18
N ILE A 331 0.90 0.54 21.64
CA ILE A 331 0.59 -0.48 22.64
C ILE A 331 0.13 0.18 23.96
N SER A 332 0.89 1.15 24.46
CA SER A 332 0.60 1.79 25.75
C SER A 332 -0.62 2.71 25.74
N ARG A 333 -0.97 3.28 24.59
CA ARG A 333 -2.04 4.26 24.42
C ARG A 333 -3.23 3.69 23.63
N ILE A 334 -3.39 2.39 23.56
CA ILE A 334 -4.44 1.76 22.73
C ILE A 334 -5.85 2.20 23.12
N ASP A 335 -6.10 2.41 24.40
CA ASP A 335 -7.42 2.86 24.87
C ASP A 335 -7.74 4.28 24.38
N GLU A 336 -6.78 5.18 24.40
CA GLU A 336 -6.90 6.52 23.83
C GLU A 336 -7.17 6.47 22.31
N MET A 337 -6.47 5.58 21.57
CA MET A 337 -6.71 5.44 20.12
C MET A 337 -8.14 4.98 19.82
N ILE A 338 -8.69 4.11 20.67
CA ILE A 338 -10.07 3.62 20.57
C ILE A 338 -11.06 4.74 20.94
N GLU A 339 -10.84 5.45 22.04
CA GLU A 339 -11.68 6.53 22.52
C GLU A 339 -11.81 7.65 21.47
N ARG A 340 -10.69 8.13 20.92
CA ARG A 340 -10.67 9.15 19.86
C ARG A 340 -11.50 8.78 18.63
N LYS A 341 -11.59 7.50 18.29
CA LYS A 341 -12.45 7.02 17.20
C LYS A 341 -13.92 6.95 17.65
N GLY A 342 -14.15 6.55 18.90
CA GLY A 342 -15.47 6.50 19.50
C GLY A 342 -16.19 7.85 19.49
N GLU A 343 -15.46 8.94 19.77
CA GLU A 343 -16.00 10.31 19.72
C GLU A 343 -16.67 10.66 18.39
N TRP A 344 -16.26 10.04 17.29
CA TRP A 344 -16.76 10.31 15.95
C TRP A 344 -17.66 9.20 15.37
N LEU A 345 -17.51 7.97 15.84
CA LEU A 345 -18.17 6.78 15.26
C LEU A 345 -19.42 6.35 16.02
N TRP A 346 -19.58 6.82 17.25
CA TRP A 346 -20.75 6.47 18.10
C TRP A 346 -21.98 7.35 17.89
N HIS A 347 -21.92 8.36 17.01
CA HIS A 347 -22.99 9.33 16.77
C HIS A 347 -23.75 9.06 15.48
#